data_3cd68f939801a2ffed8842c030575c8e
#
_entry.id   3cd68f939801a2ffed8842c030575c8e
#
_cell.length_a   1.000
_cell.length_b   1.000
_cell.length_c   1.000
_cell.angle_alpha   90.00
_cell.angle_beta   90.00
_cell.angle_gamma   90.00
#
_symmetry.space_group_name_H-M   'P 1'
#
loop_
_entity.id
_entity.type
_entity.pdbx_description
1 polymer ?
#
loop_
_entity_poly.entity_id
_entity_poly.type
_entity_poly.pdbx_seq_one_letter_code
_entity_poly.pdbx_strand_id
1 'polypeptide(L)'
;MAADFYSILDNFKNFIGGRTGLFHWCLFCLAVVMLFFLGRKYQEEKQTVRFLVWPTILVLLFLFNPLFYRYVGSRFFAGVYWRLFWMLPVSFTAAYVVVWLVCRWKKQAVRIVVLVAALGTIALSGQKIYSKATFTEAENEYKLPQAALDVADILAGAGVSWKVRSVVPNELLCYIRQYRCDIGLFYAVSYTHLRAHET
;
A
#
# COMPACT_ATOMS: atom_id res chain seq x y z
N MET A 1 17.67 18.88 -8.24
CA MET A 1 17.75 17.58 -8.92
C MET A 1 18.27 16.45 -8.03
N ALA A 2 19.46 16.56 -7.42
CA ALA A 2 19.95 15.49 -6.54
C ALA A 2 19.02 15.26 -5.33
N ALA A 3 18.59 16.32 -4.64
CA ALA A 3 17.66 16.23 -3.52
C ALA A 3 16.31 15.59 -3.92
N ASP A 4 15.77 15.95 -5.09
CA ASP A 4 14.52 15.38 -5.60
C ASP A 4 14.67 13.86 -5.84
N PHE A 5 15.82 13.45 -6.39
CA PHE A 5 16.11 12.03 -6.60
C PHE A 5 16.21 11.24 -5.28
N TYR A 6 16.85 11.79 -4.25
CA TYR A 6 16.88 11.17 -2.93
C TYR A 6 15.47 11.03 -2.33
N SER A 7 14.62 12.04 -2.50
CA SER A 7 13.23 11.97 -2.06
C SER A 7 12.44 10.88 -2.80
N ILE A 8 12.68 10.69 -4.10
CA ILE A 8 12.07 9.59 -4.87
C ILE A 8 12.53 8.24 -4.31
N LEU A 9 13.83 8.08 -4.03
CA LEU A 9 14.36 6.85 -3.47
C LEU A 9 13.79 6.53 -2.10
N ASP A 10 13.58 7.52 -1.24
CA ASP A 10 12.95 7.31 0.06
C ASP A 10 11.48 6.92 -0.07
N ASN A 11 10.74 7.53 -0.97
CA ASN A 11 9.37 7.12 -1.29
C ASN A 11 9.33 5.68 -1.86
N PHE A 12 10.30 5.32 -2.69
CA PHE A 12 10.42 3.95 -3.21
C PHE A 12 10.76 2.94 -2.11
N LYS A 13 11.63 3.29 -1.16
CA LYS A 13 11.89 2.46 0.04
C LYS A 13 10.62 2.26 0.88
N ASN A 14 9.83 3.32 1.07
CA ASN A 14 8.55 3.24 1.77
C ASN A 14 7.56 2.34 1.03
N PHE A 15 7.52 2.37 -0.31
CA PHE A 15 6.71 1.46 -1.12
C PHE A 15 7.16 0.00 -0.94
N ILE A 16 8.45 -0.27 -0.95
CA ILE A 16 9.00 -1.62 -0.75
C ILE A 16 8.67 -2.14 0.65
N GLY A 17 8.64 -1.29 1.68
CA GLY A 17 8.19 -1.67 3.02
C GLY A 17 9.07 -2.70 3.73
N GLY A 18 10.36 -2.81 3.36
CA GLY A 18 11.34 -3.68 4.02
C GLY A 18 11.70 -4.95 3.23
N ARG A 19 12.23 -5.96 3.94
CA ARG A 19 12.83 -7.16 3.31
C ARG A 19 11.87 -7.98 2.46
N THR A 20 10.63 -8.15 2.92
CA THR A 20 9.58 -8.90 2.20
C THR A 20 9.16 -8.19 0.93
N GLY A 21 8.98 -6.88 0.96
CA GLY A 21 8.67 -6.10 -0.23
C GLY A 21 9.82 -6.06 -1.23
N LEU A 22 11.08 -6.00 -0.76
CA LEU A 22 12.24 -6.12 -1.64
C LEU A 22 12.23 -7.45 -2.40
N PHE A 23 11.89 -8.55 -1.73
CA PHE A 23 11.79 -9.86 -2.36
C PHE A 23 10.71 -9.88 -3.45
N HIS A 24 9.51 -9.34 -3.18
CA HIS A 24 8.45 -9.22 -4.19
C HIS A 24 8.87 -8.34 -5.36
N TRP A 25 9.60 -7.25 -5.08
CA TRP A 25 10.13 -6.38 -6.11
C TRP A 25 11.14 -7.09 -7.02
N CYS A 26 12.05 -7.88 -6.44
CA CYS A 26 12.98 -8.69 -7.22
C CYS A 26 12.25 -9.72 -8.11
N LEU A 27 11.24 -10.40 -7.58
CA LEU A 27 10.40 -11.31 -8.34
C LEU A 27 9.68 -10.60 -9.49
N PHE A 28 9.16 -9.41 -9.24
CA PHE A 28 8.53 -8.60 -10.28
C PHE A 28 9.51 -8.20 -11.38
N CYS A 29 10.69 -7.72 -11.04
CA CYS A 29 11.73 -7.39 -12.03
C CYS A 29 12.12 -8.61 -12.86
N LEU A 30 12.28 -9.77 -12.22
CA LEU A 30 12.55 -11.03 -12.90
C LEU A 30 11.40 -11.40 -13.86
N ALA A 31 10.15 -11.26 -13.42
CA ALA A 31 8.98 -11.53 -14.25
C ALA A 31 8.90 -10.60 -15.47
N VAL A 32 9.18 -9.30 -15.31
CA VAL A 32 9.21 -8.32 -16.42
C VAL A 32 10.29 -8.68 -17.42
N VAL A 33 11.50 -9.02 -16.97
CA VAL A 33 12.60 -9.45 -17.82
C VAL A 33 12.22 -10.74 -18.58
N MET A 34 11.64 -11.70 -17.88
CA MET A 34 11.19 -12.95 -18.49
C MET A 34 10.12 -12.68 -19.56
N LEU A 35 9.11 -11.86 -19.29
CA LEU A 35 8.09 -11.48 -20.26
C LEU A 35 8.69 -10.79 -21.49
N PHE A 36 9.67 -9.93 -21.30
CA PHE A 36 10.35 -9.28 -22.43
C PHE A 36 11.01 -10.29 -23.37
N PHE A 37 11.70 -11.31 -22.83
CA PHE A 37 12.30 -12.38 -23.64
C PHE A 37 11.24 -13.30 -24.26
N LEU A 38 10.14 -13.59 -23.55
CA LEU A 38 9.05 -14.38 -24.07
C LEU A 38 8.38 -13.71 -25.28
N GLY A 39 8.12 -12.41 -25.20
CA GLY A 39 7.55 -11.66 -26.31
C GLY A 39 8.48 -11.58 -27.55
N ARG A 40 9.79 -11.72 -27.34
CA ARG A 40 10.74 -11.87 -28.47
C ARG A 40 10.69 -13.27 -29.10
N LYS A 41 10.50 -14.30 -28.29
CA LYS A 41 10.54 -15.70 -28.73
C LYS A 41 9.19 -16.19 -29.27
N TYR A 42 8.07 -15.75 -28.66
CA TYR A 42 6.73 -16.22 -28.98
C TYR A 42 5.87 -15.08 -29.51
N GLN A 43 5.34 -15.23 -30.72
CA GLN A 43 4.51 -14.21 -31.37
C GLN A 43 3.19 -13.99 -30.60
N GLU A 44 2.63 -15.06 -30.03
CA GLU A 44 1.40 -15.05 -29.24
C GLU A 44 1.54 -14.15 -28.00
N GLU A 45 2.74 -14.08 -27.42
CA GLU A 45 3.01 -13.29 -26.20
C GLU A 45 3.29 -11.81 -26.48
N LYS A 46 3.47 -11.41 -27.71
CA LYS A 46 3.79 -10.02 -28.06
C LYS A 46 2.74 -9.03 -27.57
N GLN A 47 1.47 -9.40 -27.62
CA GLN A 47 0.40 -8.52 -27.16
C GLN A 47 0.42 -8.36 -25.65
N THR A 48 0.62 -9.45 -24.90
CA THR A 48 0.75 -9.44 -23.45
C THR A 48 1.96 -8.61 -22.98
N VAL A 49 3.11 -8.80 -23.64
CA VAL A 49 4.31 -8.00 -23.38
C VAL A 49 4.05 -6.52 -23.66
N ARG A 50 3.41 -6.20 -24.76
CA ARG A 50 3.05 -4.81 -25.09
C ARG A 50 2.16 -4.20 -24.03
N PHE A 51 1.23 -4.96 -23.50
CA PHE A 51 0.26 -4.47 -22.50
C PHE A 51 0.83 -4.42 -21.07
N LEU A 52 1.69 -5.34 -20.67
CA LEU A 52 2.24 -5.39 -19.31
C LEU A 52 3.60 -4.67 -19.19
N VAL A 53 4.51 -4.89 -20.12
CA VAL A 53 5.89 -4.41 -19.99
C VAL A 53 6.01 -2.94 -20.36
N TRP A 54 5.43 -2.49 -21.47
CA TRP A 54 5.58 -1.11 -21.90
C TRP A 54 4.96 -0.09 -20.95
N PRO A 55 3.71 -0.27 -20.45
CA PRO A 55 3.16 0.62 -19.45
C PRO A 55 3.98 0.63 -18.16
N THR A 56 4.50 -0.54 -17.73
CA THR A 56 5.38 -0.64 -16.57
C THR A 56 6.62 0.22 -16.74
N ILE A 57 7.31 0.11 -17.87
CA ILE A 57 8.51 0.92 -18.17
C ILE A 57 8.15 2.40 -18.18
N LEU A 58 7.05 2.76 -18.82
CA LEU A 58 6.58 4.14 -18.92
C LEU A 58 6.28 4.72 -17.52
N VAL A 59 5.54 4.01 -16.69
CA VAL A 59 5.25 4.41 -15.30
C VAL A 59 6.53 4.58 -14.50
N LEU A 60 7.48 3.63 -14.60
CA LEU A 60 8.77 3.74 -13.91
C LEU A 60 9.56 4.96 -14.38
N LEU A 61 9.61 5.23 -15.68
CA LEU A 61 10.28 6.42 -16.21
C LEU A 61 9.68 7.72 -15.66
N PHE A 62 8.35 7.79 -15.51
CA PHE A 62 7.70 8.95 -14.90
C PHE A 62 7.99 9.04 -13.40
N LEU A 63 7.85 7.94 -12.66
CA LEU A 63 8.02 7.95 -11.20
C LEU A 63 9.46 8.19 -10.76
N PHE A 64 10.44 7.75 -11.54
CA PHE A 64 11.86 8.02 -11.26
C PHE A 64 12.40 9.30 -11.91
N ASN A 65 11.54 10.07 -12.61
CA ASN A 65 11.95 11.34 -13.20
C ASN A 65 11.94 12.46 -12.14
N PRO A 66 13.09 13.09 -11.84
CA PRO A 66 13.17 14.18 -10.87
C PRO A 66 12.33 15.42 -11.23
N LEU A 67 12.15 15.68 -12.53
CA LEU A 67 11.30 16.78 -12.99
C LEU A 67 9.83 16.51 -12.69
N PHE A 68 9.36 15.27 -12.97
CA PHE A 68 8.00 14.85 -12.62
C PHE A 68 7.78 14.95 -11.10
N TYR A 69 8.72 14.48 -10.30
CA TYR A 69 8.63 14.59 -8.85
C TYR A 69 8.55 16.05 -8.41
N ARG A 70 9.40 16.92 -8.93
CA ARG A 70 9.47 18.33 -8.53
C ARG A 70 8.20 19.10 -8.87
N TYR A 71 7.64 18.92 -10.07
CA TYR A 71 6.51 19.74 -10.54
C TYR A 71 5.15 19.12 -10.20
N VAL A 72 5.07 17.82 -10.12
CA VAL A 72 3.81 17.09 -9.89
C VAL A 72 3.83 16.36 -8.55
N GLY A 73 4.86 15.55 -8.31
CA GLY A 73 4.95 14.68 -7.12
C GLY A 73 4.93 15.47 -5.82
N SER A 74 5.83 16.44 -5.66
CA SER A 74 5.92 17.23 -4.43
C SER A 74 4.72 18.17 -4.22
N ARG A 75 4.04 18.56 -5.28
CA ARG A 75 2.93 19.53 -5.21
C ARG A 75 1.58 18.86 -4.95
N PHE A 76 1.31 17.74 -5.62
CA PHE A 76 0.01 17.05 -5.56
C PHE A 76 0.01 15.79 -4.69
N PHE A 77 1.19 15.18 -4.49
CA PHE A 77 1.34 13.91 -3.81
C PHE A 77 2.32 13.97 -2.62
N ALA A 78 2.55 15.16 -2.06
CA ALA A 78 3.43 15.33 -0.91
C ALA A 78 3.00 14.39 0.25
N GLY A 79 3.94 13.58 0.74
CA GLY A 79 3.69 12.60 1.80
C GLY A 79 3.03 11.27 1.37
N VAL A 80 2.47 11.21 0.16
CA VAL A 80 1.82 9.98 -0.36
C VAL A 80 2.36 9.52 -1.72
N TYR A 81 3.47 10.11 -2.16
CA TYR A 81 4.08 9.80 -3.45
C TYR A 81 4.40 8.31 -3.65
N TRP A 82 4.78 7.62 -2.57
CA TRP A 82 5.02 6.19 -2.56
C TRP A 82 3.83 5.36 -3.02
N ARG A 83 2.59 5.87 -2.90
CA ARG A 83 1.37 5.18 -3.36
C ARG A 83 1.27 5.12 -4.88
N LEU A 84 1.93 6.02 -5.60
CA LEU A 84 1.94 6.00 -7.07
C LEU A 84 2.62 4.74 -7.61
N PHE A 85 3.53 4.13 -6.85
CA PHE A 85 4.14 2.85 -7.22
C PHE A 85 3.15 1.68 -7.21
N TRP A 86 1.97 1.83 -6.59
CA TRP A 86 0.89 0.84 -6.68
C TRP A 86 0.25 0.76 -8.08
N MET A 87 0.50 1.73 -8.95
CA MET A 87 0.09 1.66 -10.36
C MET A 87 0.85 0.57 -11.14
N LEU A 88 1.98 0.09 -10.59
CA LEU A 88 2.73 -0.98 -11.21
C LEU A 88 1.99 -2.31 -11.08
N PRO A 89 1.82 -3.07 -12.16
CA PRO A 89 1.05 -4.31 -12.16
C PRO A 89 1.86 -5.48 -11.57
N VAL A 90 2.42 -5.32 -10.37
CA VAL A 90 3.34 -6.27 -9.72
C VAL A 90 2.72 -7.66 -9.62
N SER A 91 1.54 -7.75 -9.00
CA SER A 91 0.88 -9.04 -8.76
C SER A 91 0.40 -9.68 -10.06
N PHE A 92 -0.14 -8.89 -10.99
CA PHE A 92 -0.61 -9.39 -12.29
C PHE A 92 0.53 -9.95 -13.13
N THR A 93 1.66 -9.25 -13.17
CA THR A 93 2.84 -9.68 -13.94
C THR A 93 3.41 -10.98 -13.37
N ALA A 94 3.54 -11.07 -12.04
CA ALA A 94 4.02 -12.28 -11.38
C ALA A 94 3.07 -13.46 -11.60
N ALA A 95 1.77 -13.27 -11.41
CA ALA A 95 0.76 -14.31 -11.63
C ALA A 95 0.75 -14.80 -13.07
N TYR A 96 0.81 -13.88 -14.05
CA TYR A 96 0.86 -14.25 -15.45
C TYR A 96 2.05 -15.15 -15.76
N VAL A 97 3.25 -14.79 -15.29
CA VAL A 97 4.46 -15.60 -15.52
C VAL A 97 4.33 -16.98 -14.89
N VAL A 98 3.79 -17.08 -13.67
CA VAL A 98 3.56 -18.38 -13.02
C VAL A 98 2.59 -19.24 -13.82
N VAL A 99 1.45 -18.68 -14.23
CA VAL A 99 0.45 -19.40 -15.05
C VAL A 99 1.06 -19.84 -16.39
N TRP A 100 1.79 -18.95 -17.05
CA TRP A 100 2.48 -19.27 -18.29
C TRP A 100 3.45 -20.44 -18.10
N LEU A 101 4.28 -20.42 -17.04
CA LEU A 101 5.19 -21.52 -16.73
C LEU A 101 4.44 -22.83 -16.49
N VAL A 102 3.38 -22.81 -15.70
CA VAL A 102 2.55 -24.01 -15.43
C VAL A 102 1.95 -24.57 -16.71
N CYS A 103 1.40 -23.71 -17.57
CA CYS A 103 0.76 -24.14 -18.82
C CYS A 103 1.77 -24.64 -19.86
N ARG A 104 3.00 -24.16 -19.82
CA ARG A 104 4.04 -24.52 -20.80
C ARG A 104 4.52 -25.96 -20.69
N TRP A 105 4.55 -26.52 -19.49
CA TRP A 105 5.06 -27.87 -19.28
C TRP A 105 4.00 -28.91 -19.59
N LYS A 106 4.38 -29.92 -20.41
CA LYS A 106 3.47 -31.05 -20.73
C LYS A 106 3.35 -32.06 -19.60
N LYS A 107 4.42 -32.24 -18.81
CA LYS A 107 4.45 -33.22 -17.69
C LYS A 107 3.70 -32.67 -16.48
N GLN A 108 2.67 -33.37 -16.03
CA GLN A 108 1.83 -32.96 -14.89
C GLN A 108 2.63 -32.79 -13.60
N ALA A 109 3.60 -33.67 -13.35
CA ALA A 109 4.47 -33.57 -12.18
C ALA A 109 5.22 -32.22 -12.12
N VAL A 110 5.73 -31.73 -13.28
CA VAL A 110 6.43 -30.44 -13.35
C VAL A 110 5.47 -29.28 -13.10
N ARG A 111 4.24 -29.33 -13.61
CA ARG A 111 3.19 -28.34 -13.32
C ARG A 111 2.91 -28.23 -11.84
N ILE A 112 2.76 -29.37 -11.17
CA ILE A 112 2.52 -29.43 -9.72
C ILE A 112 3.71 -28.83 -8.96
N VAL A 113 4.94 -29.20 -9.32
CA VAL A 113 6.14 -28.66 -8.67
C VAL A 113 6.22 -27.14 -8.84
N VAL A 114 5.98 -26.59 -10.04
CA VAL A 114 5.99 -25.14 -10.28
C VAL A 114 4.91 -24.45 -9.46
N LEU A 115 3.70 -25.00 -9.40
CA LEU A 115 2.59 -24.45 -8.63
C LEU A 115 2.90 -24.46 -7.13
N VAL A 116 3.39 -25.58 -6.61
CA VAL A 116 3.76 -25.71 -5.19
C VAL A 116 4.90 -24.75 -4.84
N ALA A 117 5.90 -24.62 -5.71
CA ALA A 117 6.99 -23.66 -5.53
C ALA A 117 6.48 -22.21 -5.50
N ALA A 118 5.55 -21.85 -6.40
CA ALA A 118 4.95 -20.52 -6.42
C ALA A 118 4.12 -20.24 -5.15
N LEU A 119 3.27 -21.19 -4.73
CA LEU A 119 2.49 -21.07 -3.51
C LEU A 119 3.40 -21.01 -2.27
N GLY A 120 4.45 -21.84 -2.23
CA GLY A 120 5.45 -21.82 -1.17
C GLY A 120 6.17 -20.47 -1.10
N THR A 121 6.52 -19.89 -2.24
CA THR A 121 7.13 -18.55 -2.32
C THR A 121 6.20 -17.49 -1.73
N ILE A 122 4.91 -17.51 -2.07
CA ILE A 122 3.91 -16.59 -1.51
C ILE A 122 3.78 -16.78 -0.01
N ALA A 123 3.67 -18.03 0.46
CA ALA A 123 3.51 -18.33 1.88
C ALA A 123 4.74 -17.90 2.72
N LEU A 124 5.94 -18.13 2.21
CA LEU A 124 7.20 -17.77 2.89
C LEU A 124 7.47 -16.24 2.85
N SER A 125 7.01 -15.55 1.81
CA SER A 125 7.15 -14.10 1.69
C SER A 125 6.10 -13.31 2.47
N GLY A 126 5.02 -13.98 2.90
CA GLY A 126 3.97 -13.36 3.71
C GLY A 126 4.45 -13.00 5.12
N GLN A 127 3.95 -11.88 5.64
CA GLN A 127 4.14 -11.53 7.05
C GLN A 127 3.07 -12.21 7.90
N LYS A 128 3.50 -12.82 9.01
CA LYS A 128 2.57 -13.39 9.99
C LYS A 128 1.91 -12.25 10.78
N ILE A 129 0.82 -11.71 10.27
CA ILE A 129 0.09 -10.58 10.87
C ILE A 129 -0.29 -10.89 12.32
N TYR A 130 -0.77 -12.13 12.56
CA TYR A 130 -1.24 -12.54 13.89
C TYR A 130 -0.13 -12.96 14.86
N SER A 131 1.12 -13.07 14.45
CA SER A 131 2.21 -13.52 15.34
C SER A 131 2.55 -12.50 16.44
N LYS A 132 2.17 -11.24 16.24
CA LYS A 132 2.35 -10.14 17.20
C LYS A 132 1.02 -9.62 17.76
N ALA A 133 -0.10 -10.18 17.32
CA ALA A 133 -1.40 -9.79 17.81
C ALA A 133 -1.65 -10.47 19.16
N THR A 134 -1.81 -9.69 20.20
CA THR A 134 -2.33 -10.13 21.49
C THR A 134 -3.84 -9.98 21.43
N PHE A 135 -4.54 -11.11 21.53
CA PHE A 135 -6.00 -11.11 21.67
C PHE A 135 -6.31 -10.98 23.15
N THR A 136 -6.76 -9.83 23.58
CA THR A 136 -7.30 -9.61 24.92
C THR A 136 -8.81 -9.68 24.87
N GLU A 137 -9.41 -10.15 25.95
CA GLU A 137 -10.86 -10.07 26.11
C GLU A 137 -11.29 -8.61 26.14
N ALA A 138 -12.41 -8.29 25.51
CA ALA A 138 -12.87 -6.91 25.43
C ALA A 138 -13.34 -6.46 26.81
N GLU A 139 -12.84 -5.32 27.29
CA GLU A 139 -13.17 -4.76 28.61
C GLU A 139 -14.60 -4.22 28.67
N ASN A 140 -15.24 -4.02 27.52
CA ASN A 140 -16.57 -3.45 27.41
C ASN A 140 -17.33 -4.02 26.22
N GLU A 141 -18.65 -3.82 26.22
CA GLU A 141 -19.58 -4.29 25.19
C GLU A 141 -19.25 -3.73 23.80
N TYR A 142 -18.69 -2.53 23.75
CA TYR A 142 -18.35 -1.83 22.48
C TYR A 142 -17.05 -2.32 21.85
N LYS A 143 -16.26 -3.13 22.56
CA LYS A 143 -14.92 -3.62 22.11
C LYS A 143 -13.98 -2.47 21.74
N LEU A 144 -14.09 -1.36 22.46
CA LEU A 144 -13.27 -0.17 22.31
C LEU A 144 -12.32 -0.04 23.50
N PRO A 145 -11.19 0.69 23.37
CA PRO A 145 -10.35 1.02 24.50
C PRO A 145 -11.15 1.77 25.58
N GLN A 146 -11.09 1.34 26.84
CA GLN A 146 -11.84 1.95 27.94
C GLN A 146 -11.57 3.46 28.05
N ALA A 147 -10.32 3.87 27.86
CA ALA A 147 -9.94 5.28 27.85
C ALA A 147 -10.72 6.13 26.82
N ALA A 148 -11.15 5.55 25.71
CA ALA A 148 -11.93 6.27 24.71
C ALA A 148 -13.38 6.50 25.18
N LEU A 149 -13.95 5.53 25.89
CA LEU A 149 -15.30 5.64 26.47
C LEU A 149 -15.28 6.71 27.59
N ASP A 150 -14.31 6.62 28.51
CA ASP A 150 -14.18 7.55 29.66
C ASP A 150 -14.03 9.00 29.18
N VAL A 151 -13.17 9.21 28.15
CA VAL A 151 -12.98 10.56 27.56
C VAL A 151 -14.27 11.03 26.88
N ALA A 152 -14.97 10.15 26.15
CA ALA A 152 -16.21 10.50 25.47
C ALA A 152 -17.30 10.90 26.48
N ASP A 153 -17.42 10.16 27.58
CA ASP A 153 -18.41 10.44 28.61
C ASP A 153 -18.07 11.74 29.39
N ILE A 154 -16.80 12.03 29.68
CA ILE A 154 -16.35 13.30 30.24
C ILE A 154 -16.71 14.45 29.29
N LEU A 155 -16.43 14.32 27.98
CA LEU A 155 -16.74 15.36 27.01
C LEU A 155 -18.26 15.62 26.91
N ALA A 156 -19.05 14.55 26.92
CA ALA A 156 -20.49 14.67 26.91
C ALA A 156 -21.03 15.34 28.18
N GLY A 157 -20.49 14.98 29.37
CA GLY A 157 -20.81 15.61 30.64
C GLY A 157 -20.43 17.07 30.69
N ALA A 158 -19.35 17.48 30.00
CA ALA A 158 -18.93 18.88 29.88
C ALA A 158 -19.78 19.68 28.86
N GLY A 159 -20.81 19.12 28.27
CA GLY A 159 -21.67 19.77 27.28
C GLY A 159 -21.08 19.98 25.90
N VAL A 160 -20.02 19.24 25.59
CA VAL A 160 -19.43 19.25 24.22
C VAL A 160 -20.42 18.65 23.24
N SER A 161 -20.78 19.44 22.23
CA SER A 161 -21.73 19.06 21.20
C SER A 161 -21.19 19.44 19.82
N TRP A 162 -21.95 19.24 18.77
CA TRP A 162 -21.58 19.69 17.42
C TRP A 162 -21.23 21.19 17.31
N LYS A 163 -21.74 22.02 18.22
CA LYS A 163 -21.44 23.46 18.28
C LYS A 163 -20.13 23.77 18.97
N VAL A 164 -19.72 22.93 19.93
CA VAL A 164 -18.47 23.09 20.68
C VAL A 164 -17.56 21.92 20.31
N ARG A 165 -16.46 22.21 19.64
CA ARG A 165 -15.51 21.18 19.18
C ARG A 165 -14.42 20.98 20.21
N SER A 166 -14.11 19.73 20.51
CA SER A 166 -13.00 19.36 21.37
C SER A 166 -11.80 18.81 20.57
N VAL A 167 -10.61 19.05 21.11
CA VAL A 167 -9.37 18.46 20.57
C VAL A 167 -9.02 17.25 21.44
N VAL A 168 -8.86 16.11 20.80
CA VAL A 168 -8.48 14.86 21.47
C VAL A 168 -7.26 14.26 20.77
N PRO A 169 -6.48 13.40 21.46
CA PRO A 169 -5.39 12.68 20.82
C PRO A 169 -5.87 11.88 19.61
N ASN A 170 -5.06 11.88 18.54
CA ASN A 170 -5.41 11.18 17.29
C ASN A 170 -5.74 9.70 17.47
N GLU A 171 -5.11 9.06 18.46
CA GLU A 171 -5.29 7.67 18.82
C GLU A 171 -6.71 7.36 19.30
N LEU A 172 -7.36 8.30 19.99
CA LEU A 172 -8.70 8.13 20.52
C LEU A 172 -9.80 8.63 19.58
N LEU A 173 -9.46 9.45 18.61
CA LEU A 173 -10.39 10.18 17.76
C LEU A 173 -11.38 9.27 17.03
N CYS A 174 -10.89 8.19 16.43
CA CYS A 174 -11.73 7.21 15.72
C CYS A 174 -12.65 6.46 16.68
N TYR A 175 -12.15 6.09 17.84
CA TYR A 175 -12.88 5.33 18.86
C TYR A 175 -14.00 6.17 19.50
N ILE A 176 -13.74 7.42 19.85
CA ILE A 176 -14.75 8.34 20.40
C ILE A 176 -15.88 8.53 19.38
N ARG A 177 -15.54 8.68 18.10
CA ARG A 177 -16.55 8.84 17.05
C ARG A 177 -17.37 7.59 16.80
N GLN A 178 -16.76 6.42 17.00
CA GLN A 178 -17.46 5.14 16.89
C GLN A 178 -18.43 4.93 18.05
N TYR A 179 -18.05 5.40 19.26
CA TYR A 179 -18.88 5.29 20.46
C TYR A 179 -19.99 6.34 20.50
N ARG A 180 -19.65 7.62 20.22
CA ARG A 180 -20.58 8.74 20.29
C ARG A 180 -20.44 9.67 19.09
N CYS A 181 -21.45 9.70 18.24
CA CYS A 181 -21.47 10.57 17.07
C CYS A 181 -21.91 12.00 17.36
N ASP A 182 -22.48 12.27 18.55
CA ASP A 182 -22.99 13.59 18.97
C ASP A 182 -21.89 14.54 19.47
N ILE A 183 -20.68 14.03 19.73
CA ILE A 183 -19.53 14.83 20.16
C ILE A 183 -18.86 15.49 18.96
N GLY A 184 -18.78 16.82 18.96
CA GLY A 184 -18.01 17.59 17.97
C GLY A 184 -16.52 17.43 18.23
N LEU A 185 -15.82 16.75 17.35
CA LEU A 185 -14.37 16.62 17.41
C LEU A 185 -13.73 17.55 16.39
N PHE A 186 -12.71 18.29 16.84
CA PHE A 186 -11.85 19.03 15.92
C PHE A 186 -10.86 18.05 15.31
N TYR A 187 -11.07 17.72 14.06
CA TYR A 187 -10.09 16.96 13.32
C TYR A 187 -8.86 17.83 13.10
N ALA A 188 -7.75 17.40 13.58
CA ALA A 188 -6.52 17.62 12.85
C ALA A 188 -6.58 16.75 11.59
N VAL A 189 -7.53 17.06 10.68
CA VAL A 189 -7.56 16.44 9.39
C VAL A 189 -6.24 16.77 8.76
N SER A 190 -5.44 15.75 8.61
CA SER A 190 -4.28 15.66 7.75
C SER A 190 -3.95 17.02 7.09
N TYR A 191 -2.80 17.53 7.31
CA TYR A 191 -2.13 18.77 6.88
C TYR A 191 -2.64 19.49 5.61
N THR A 192 -3.49 18.86 4.81
CA THR A 192 -4.03 19.40 3.56
C THR A 192 -5.23 20.34 3.74
N HIS A 193 -6.01 20.21 4.80
CA HIS A 193 -7.19 21.06 5.01
C HIS A 193 -6.93 22.26 5.97
N LEU A 194 -5.94 22.18 6.84
CA LEU A 194 -5.56 23.34 7.68
C LEU A 194 -4.98 24.49 6.85
N ARG A 195 -4.25 24.20 5.76
CA ARG A 195 -3.74 25.25 4.86
C ARG A 195 -4.82 25.99 4.07
N ALA A 196 -5.99 25.42 3.88
CA ALA A 196 -7.07 26.08 3.14
C ALA A 196 -7.85 27.12 3.99
N HIS A 197 -7.70 27.10 5.31
CA HIS A 197 -8.38 28.02 6.21
C HIS A 197 -7.46 29.06 6.88
N GLU A 198 -6.14 28.98 6.67
CA GLU A 198 -5.17 29.97 7.17
C GLU A 198 -4.96 31.15 6.19
N THR A 199 -5.62 31.13 5.05
CA THR A 199 -5.67 32.26 4.12
C THR A 199 -6.99 32.99 4.25
#